data_8a7439c4135dbc8262e0945659c09b36
#
_entry.id   8a7439c4135dbc8262e0945659c09b36
#
_cell.length_a   1.000
_cell.length_b   1.000
_cell.length_c   1.000
_cell.angle_alpha   90.00
_cell.angle_beta   90.00
_cell.angle_gamma   90.00
#
_symmetry.space_group_name_H-M   'P 1'
#
loop_
_entity.id
_entity.type
_entity.pdbx_description
1 polymer ?
#
loop_
_entity_poly.entity_id
_entity_poly.type
_entity_poly.pdbx_seq_one_letter_code
_entity_poly.pdbx_strand_id
1 'polypeptide(L)'
;METLLYLFSRLPMSWMRAIGRTVGVLIYKSSASYRERIHENLRYAGIDSEEMALRVAAEQGVQGIEAPWVWGRGRQDYLKQTYVSAEDEAKLRQAIEGRAVVFLTPHIGCYEVAPSWFAEKVLKGTDKNIAILYRVPRKSYLRKLVGEG
;
A
#
# COMPACT_ATOMS: atom_id res chain seq x y z
N MET A 1 20.58 0.58 7.09
CA MET A 1 19.31 0.79 6.37
C MET A 1 18.13 0.56 7.29
N GLU A 2 18.14 -0.51 8.08
CA GLU A 2 17.08 -0.85 9.06
C GLU A 2 16.85 0.23 10.12
N THR A 3 17.91 0.78 10.70
CA THR A 3 17.79 1.86 11.70
C THR A 3 17.11 3.11 11.15
N LEU A 4 17.40 3.48 9.91
CA LEU A 4 16.78 4.62 9.25
C LEU A 4 15.30 4.37 8.97
N LEU A 5 14.96 3.17 8.51
CA LEU A 5 13.58 2.73 8.28
C LEU A 5 12.78 2.72 9.58
N TYR A 6 13.40 2.23 10.65
CA TYR A 6 12.80 2.22 11.98
C TYR A 6 12.51 3.64 12.49
N LEU A 7 13.50 4.55 12.43
CA LEU A 7 13.29 5.95 12.83
C LEU A 7 12.20 6.63 11.99
N PHE A 8 12.21 6.40 10.69
CA PHE A 8 11.22 6.91 9.76
C PHE A 8 9.80 6.41 10.10
N SER A 9 9.67 5.13 10.43
CA SER A 9 8.38 4.55 10.80
C SER A 9 7.79 5.09 12.12
N ARG A 10 8.60 5.76 12.96
CA ARG A 10 8.14 6.38 14.22
C ARG A 10 7.44 7.73 14.01
N LEU A 11 7.60 8.36 12.87
CA LEU A 11 6.93 9.62 12.58
C LEU A 11 5.41 9.42 12.51
N PRO A 12 4.62 10.45 12.90
CA PRO A 12 3.18 10.42 12.74
C PRO A 12 2.78 10.23 11.26
N MET A 13 1.76 9.46 10.98
CA MET A 13 1.29 9.18 9.61
C MET A 13 0.92 10.47 8.85
N SER A 14 0.37 11.47 9.53
CA SER A 14 0.05 12.76 8.94
C SER A 14 1.27 13.48 8.36
N TRP A 15 2.40 13.42 9.07
CA TRP A 15 3.67 13.99 8.60
C TRP A 15 4.22 13.21 7.41
N MET A 16 4.13 11.89 7.49
CA MET A 16 4.55 11.01 6.40
C MET A 16 3.77 11.29 5.12
N ARG A 17 2.46 11.43 5.24
CA ARG A 17 1.60 11.79 4.10
C ARG A 17 1.90 13.18 3.54
N ALA A 18 2.18 14.16 4.38
CA ALA A 18 2.57 15.51 3.93
C ALA A 18 3.90 15.46 3.14
N ILE A 19 4.89 14.74 3.66
CA ILE A 19 6.17 14.52 2.97
C ILE A 19 5.93 13.79 1.64
N GLY A 20 5.12 12.73 1.66
CA GLY A 20 4.78 11.95 0.48
C GLY A 20 4.17 12.78 -0.64
N ARG A 21 3.17 13.60 -0.31
CA ARG A 21 2.55 14.53 -1.27
C ARG A 21 3.57 15.49 -1.88
N THR A 22 4.39 16.09 -1.05
CA THR A 22 5.44 17.01 -1.51
C THR A 22 6.42 16.32 -2.45
N VAL A 23 6.93 15.15 -2.07
CA VAL A 23 7.86 14.36 -2.89
C VAL A 23 7.21 13.95 -4.21
N GLY A 24 5.97 13.47 -4.18
CA GLY A 24 5.23 13.09 -5.39
C GLY A 24 5.10 14.24 -6.39
N VAL A 25 4.72 15.43 -5.91
CA VAL A 25 4.63 16.64 -6.75
C VAL A 25 6.00 17.08 -7.27
N LEU A 26 7.05 17.00 -6.46
CA LEU A 26 8.41 17.32 -6.90
C LEU A 26 8.90 16.36 -8.01
N ILE A 27 8.63 15.06 -7.88
CA ILE A 27 8.94 14.07 -8.92
C ILE A 27 8.16 14.38 -10.19
N TYR A 28 6.89 14.70 -10.09
CA TYR A 28 6.05 15.10 -11.22
C TYR A 28 6.64 16.30 -11.97
N LYS A 29 7.04 17.32 -11.25
CA LYS A 29 7.62 18.55 -11.84
C LYS A 29 9.00 18.32 -12.46
N SER A 30 9.81 17.44 -11.89
CA SER A 30 11.20 17.19 -12.32
C SER A 30 11.34 16.10 -13.40
N SER A 31 10.38 15.17 -13.53
CA SER A 31 10.47 14.04 -14.46
C SER A 31 9.42 14.12 -15.57
N ALA A 32 9.87 14.45 -16.79
CA ALA A 32 8.99 14.51 -17.96
C ALA A 32 8.32 13.15 -18.26
N SER A 33 9.08 12.05 -18.18
CA SER A 33 8.54 10.70 -18.44
C SER A 33 7.51 10.25 -17.40
N TYR A 34 7.67 10.66 -16.13
CA TYR A 34 6.70 10.37 -15.09
C TYR A 34 5.42 11.18 -15.30
N ARG A 35 5.54 12.46 -15.61
CA ARG A 35 4.43 13.36 -15.93
C ARG A 35 3.62 12.84 -17.11
N GLU A 36 4.29 12.50 -18.24
CA GLU A 36 3.62 11.98 -19.42
C GLU A 36 2.83 10.71 -19.14
N ARG A 37 3.38 9.78 -18.35
CA ARG A 37 2.70 8.56 -17.97
C ARG A 37 1.44 8.82 -17.13
N ILE A 38 1.47 9.80 -16.23
CA ILE A 38 0.28 10.22 -15.48
C ILE A 38 -0.79 10.74 -16.44
N HIS A 39 -0.44 11.66 -17.32
CA HIS A 39 -1.38 12.22 -18.29
C HIS A 39 -1.94 11.15 -19.26
N GLU A 40 -1.10 10.22 -19.72
CA GLU A 40 -1.54 9.10 -20.54
C GLU A 40 -2.63 8.28 -19.82
N ASN A 41 -2.41 7.89 -18.57
CA ASN A 41 -3.40 7.16 -17.79
C ASN A 41 -4.69 7.96 -17.56
N LEU A 42 -4.57 9.26 -17.31
CA LEU A 42 -5.72 10.14 -17.12
C LEU A 42 -6.53 10.32 -18.42
N ARG A 43 -5.86 10.37 -19.58
CA ARG A 43 -6.50 10.38 -20.89
C ARG A 43 -7.29 9.09 -21.12
N TYR A 44 -6.72 7.93 -20.80
CA TYR A 44 -7.46 6.65 -20.88
C TYR A 44 -8.70 6.64 -19.99
N ALA A 45 -8.63 7.29 -18.82
CA ALA A 45 -9.77 7.41 -17.93
C ALA A 45 -10.77 8.52 -18.30
N GLY A 46 -10.45 9.37 -19.29
CA GLY A 46 -11.31 10.49 -19.71
C GLY A 46 -11.36 11.68 -18.74
N ILE A 47 -10.37 11.80 -17.83
CA ILE A 47 -10.34 12.82 -16.77
C ILE A 47 -9.02 13.61 -16.75
N ASP A 48 -8.35 13.73 -17.90
CA ASP A 48 -7.05 14.41 -17.99
C ASP A 48 -7.17 15.91 -17.76
N SER A 49 -6.47 16.38 -16.72
CA SER A 49 -6.25 17.79 -16.42
C SER A 49 -4.98 17.93 -15.58
N GLU A 50 -4.36 19.11 -15.61
CA GLU A 50 -3.18 19.41 -14.79
C GLU A 50 -3.49 19.29 -13.29
N GLU A 51 -4.66 19.74 -12.86
CA GLU A 51 -5.11 19.60 -11.47
C GLU A 51 -5.18 18.14 -11.05
N MET A 52 -5.82 17.28 -11.88
CA MET A 52 -5.93 15.85 -11.59
C MET A 52 -4.55 15.17 -11.60
N ALA A 53 -3.68 15.54 -12.54
CA ALA A 53 -2.32 15.01 -12.62
C ALA A 53 -1.49 15.34 -11.37
N LEU A 54 -1.58 16.54 -10.84
CA LEU A 54 -0.93 16.94 -9.59
C LEU A 54 -1.50 16.19 -8.38
N ARG A 55 -2.80 15.99 -8.33
CA ARG A 55 -3.44 15.19 -7.27
C ARG A 55 -2.98 13.73 -7.31
N VAL A 56 -2.97 13.12 -8.49
CA VAL A 56 -2.46 11.75 -8.68
C VAL A 56 -1.00 11.64 -8.26
N ALA A 57 -0.16 12.57 -8.67
CA ALA A 57 1.26 12.61 -8.30
C ALA A 57 1.44 12.70 -6.78
N ALA A 58 0.66 13.57 -6.12
CA ALA A 58 0.69 13.72 -4.67
C ALA A 58 0.31 12.42 -3.95
N GLU A 59 -0.80 11.78 -4.34
CA GLU A 59 -1.26 10.53 -3.70
C GLU A 59 -0.35 9.33 -4.02
N GLN A 60 0.26 9.27 -5.20
CA GLN A 60 1.30 8.26 -5.49
C GLN A 60 2.54 8.46 -4.60
N GLY A 61 2.90 9.70 -4.30
CA GLY A 61 3.95 10.02 -3.34
C GLY A 61 3.60 9.53 -1.92
N VAL A 62 2.34 9.69 -1.49
CA VAL A 62 1.84 9.15 -0.22
C VAL A 62 1.98 7.63 -0.20
N GLN A 63 1.48 6.94 -1.23
CA GLN A 63 1.56 5.48 -1.33
C GLN A 63 3.00 4.97 -1.28
N GLY A 64 3.93 5.67 -1.96
CA GLY A 64 5.35 5.33 -1.96
C GLY A 64 6.01 5.44 -0.58
N ILE A 65 5.48 6.26 0.32
CA ILE A 65 5.98 6.44 1.69
C ILE A 65 5.27 5.54 2.70
N GLU A 66 4.00 5.22 2.49
CA GLU A 66 3.23 4.37 3.40
C GLU A 66 3.79 2.94 3.48
N ALA A 67 4.24 2.35 2.39
CA ALA A 67 4.80 1.00 2.39
C ALA A 67 6.05 0.87 3.28
N PRO A 68 7.11 1.69 3.13
CA PRO A 68 8.24 1.68 4.05
C PRO A 68 7.85 1.96 5.52
N TRP A 69 6.84 2.78 5.75
CA TRP A 69 6.33 3.05 7.09
C TRP A 69 5.72 1.80 7.73
N VAL A 70 4.91 1.04 6.96
CA VAL A 70 4.34 -0.24 7.41
C VAL A 70 5.43 -1.27 7.66
N TRP A 71 6.41 -1.40 6.76
CA TRP A 71 7.50 -2.36 6.90
C TRP A 71 8.43 -2.06 8.08
N GLY A 72 8.61 -0.79 8.45
CA GLY A 72 9.40 -0.39 9.59
C GLY A 72 8.69 -0.50 10.94
N ARG A 73 7.39 -0.78 10.96
CA ARG A 73 6.59 -0.96 12.17
C ARG A 73 6.29 -2.43 12.46
N GLY A 74 6.15 -2.75 13.74
CA GLY A 74 5.63 -4.04 14.13
C GLY A 74 4.17 -4.22 13.66
N ARG A 75 3.82 -5.41 13.20
CA ARG A 75 2.48 -5.76 12.70
C ARG A 75 1.35 -5.25 13.60
N GLN A 76 1.49 -5.44 14.91
CA GLN A 76 0.45 -5.05 15.87
C GLN A 76 0.20 -3.54 15.94
N ASP A 77 1.19 -2.71 15.64
CA ASP A 77 1.09 -1.26 15.77
C ASP A 77 0.22 -0.66 14.64
N TYR A 78 0.39 -1.11 13.39
CA TYR A 78 -0.43 -0.60 12.30
C TYR A 78 -1.81 -1.28 12.25
N LEU A 79 -1.93 -2.54 12.69
CA LEU A 79 -3.23 -3.21 12.77
C LEU A 79 -4.18 -2.57 13.80
N LYS A 80 -3.66 -2.01 14.88
CA LYS A 80 -4.48 -1.22 15.84
C LYS A 80 -5.08 0.04 15.22
N GLN A 81 -4.46 0.57 14.17
CA GLN A 81 -4.90 1.78 13.46
C GLN A 81 -5.77 1.43 12.23
N THR A 82 -5.95 0.14 11.94
CA THR A 82 -6.74 -0.31 10.79
C THR A 82 -8.16 -0.58 11.25
N TYR A 83 -9.10 0.09 10.58
CA TYR A 83 -10.53 -0.08 10.81
C TYR A 83 -11.17 -0.82 9.63
N VAL A 84 -11.94 -1.85 9.94
CA VAL A 84 -12.82 -2.54 9.00
C VAL A 84 -14.17 -2.66 9.70
N SER A 85 -15.25 -2.43 8.97
CA SER A 85 -16.60 -2.55 9.55
C SER A 85 -16.89 -4.00 9.96
N ALA A 86 -17.68 -4.20 11.01
CA ALA A 86 -18.10 -5.54 11.42
C ALA A 86 -18.87 -6.28 10.32
N GLU A 87 -19.62 -5.54 9.50
CA GLU A 87 -20.33 -6.07 8.34
C GLU A 87 -19.36 -6.61 7.27
N ASP A 88 -18.32 -5.84 6.93
CA ASP A 88 -17.34 -6.26 5.93
C ASP A 88 -16.48 -7.43 6.45
N GLU A 89 -16.11 -7.42 7.73
CA GLU A 89 -15.43 -8.57 8.35
C GLU A 89 -16.29 -9.82 8.28
N ALA A 90 -17.58 -9.73 8.58
CA ALA A 90 -18.51 -10.85 8.49
C ALA A 90 -18.65 -11.38 7.05
N LYS A 91 -18.73 -10.51 6.05
CA LYS A 91 -18.73 -10.88 4.63
C LYS A 91 -17.46 -11.64 4.24
N LEU A 92 -16.29 -11.17 4.70
CA LEU A 92 -15.02 -11.83 4.42
C LEU A 92 -14.95 -13.22 5.06
N ARG A 93 -15.40 -13.38 6.31
CA ARG A 93 -15.48 -14.69 6.99
C ARG A 93 -16.42 -15.64 6.26
N GLN A 94 -17.60 -15.19 5.88
CA GLN A 94 -18.56 -15.96 5.11
C GLN A 94 -18.00 -16.36 3.73
N ALA A 95 -17.27 -15.45 3.06
CA ALA A 95 -16.70 -15.72 1.74
C ALA A 95 -15.72 -16.89 1.74
N ILE A 96 -14.93 -17.05 2.81
CA ILE A 96 -13.92 -18.14 2.92
C ILE A 96 -14.48 -19.43 3.51
N GLU A 97 -15.72 -19.45 3.97
CA GLU A 97 -16.30 -20.62 4.63
C GLU A 97 -16.41 -21.80 3.66
N GLY A 98 -15.82 -22.95 4.04
CA GLY A 98 -15.88 -24.20 3.29
C GLY A 98 -15.19 -24.22 1.92
N ARG A 99 -14.45 -23.14 1.52
CA ARG A 99 -13.85 -23.03 0.17
C ARG A 99 -12.56 -22.20 0.15
N ALA A 100 -11.77 -22.38 -0.91
CA ALA A 100 -10.71 -21.47 -1.29
C ALA A 100 -11.30 -20.26 -2.03
N VAL A 101 -10.73 -19.07 -1.80
CA VAL A 101 -11.18 -17.80 -2.42
C VAL A 101 -10.00 -17.05 -2.97
N VAL A 102 -10.16 -16.50 -4.17
CA VAL A 102 -9.20 -15.57 -4.76
C VAL A 102 -9.71 -14.15 -4.54
N PHE A 103 -8.93 -13.34 -3.83
CA PHE A 103 -9.21 -11.92 -3.63
C PHE A 103 -8.44 -11.11 -4.66
N LEU A 104 -9.16 -10.26 -5.38
CA LEU A 104 -8.58 -9.23 -6.24
C LEU A 104 -8.62 -7.91 -5.48
N THR A 105 -7.47 -7.29 -5.28
CA THR A 105 -7.37 -6.00 -4.60
C THR A 105 -6.75 -4.97 -5.52
N PRO A 106 -7.39 -3.81 -5.72
CA PRO A 106 -6.75 -2.70 -6.40
C PRO A 106 -5.64 -2.13 -5.51
N HIS A 107 -4.56 -1.67 -6.12
CA HIS A 107 -3.47 -1.01 -5.39
C HIS A 107 -3.86 0.43 -5.04
N ILE A 108 -4.88 0.58 -4.17
CA ILE A 108 -5.40 1.87 -3.71
C ILE A 108 -5.04 2.04 -2.23
N GLY A 109 -4.48 3.19 -1.87
CA GLY A 109 -4.03 3.48 -0.52
C GLY A 109 -2.93 2.53 -0.04
N CYS A 110 -2.85 2.31 1.27
CA CYS A 110 -1.85 1.43 1.88
C CYS A 110 -2.28 -0.05 1.80
N TYR A 111 -2.29 -0.61 0.60
CA TYR A 111 -2.71 -2.00 0.35
C TYR A 111 -1.87 -3.05 1.09
N GLU A 112 -0.65 -2.71 1.50
CA GLU A 112 0.25 -3.58 2.30
C GLU A 112 -0.36 -4.04 3.64
N VAL A 113 -1.28 -3.26 4.17
CA VAL A 113 -1.96 -3.57 5.44
C VAL A 113 -3.02 -4.66 5.26
N ALA A 114 -3.69 -4.71 4.11
CA ALA A 114 -4.86 -5.57 3.90
C ALA A 114 -4.55 -7.07 4.09
N PRO A 115 -3.50 -7.67 3.49
CA PRO A 115 -3.17 -9.07 3.69
C PRO A 115 -2.85 -9.40 5.15
N SER A 116 -2.10 -8.51 5.82
CA SER A 116 -1.72 -8.70 7.22
C SER A 116 -2.91 -8.62 8.17
N TRP A 117 -3.83 -7.68 7.90
CA TRP A 117 -5.07 -7.57 8.65
C TRP A 117 -5.94 -8.81 8.45
N PHE A 118 -6.09 -9.26 7.22
CA PHE A 118 -6.89 -10.45 6.88
C PHE A 118 -6.34 -11.70 7.57
N ALA A 119 -5.03 -11.90 7.52
CA ALA A 119 -4.37 -13.03 8.20
C ALA A 119 -4.61 -13.01 9.72
N GLU A 120 -4.47 -11.85 10.36
CA GLU A 120 -4.57 -11.74 11.82
C GLU A 120 -6.03 -11.73 12.30
N LYS A 121 -6.95 -11.13 11.57
CA LYS A 121 -8.34 -10.94 12.03
C LYS A 121 -9.31 -11.98 11.50
N VAL A 122 -9.11 -12.46 10.27
CA VAL A 122 -10.06 -13.37 9.62
C VAL A 122 -9.56 -14.82 9.65
N LEU A 123 -8.27 -15.06 9.36
CA LEU A 123 -7.73 -16.41 9.27
C LEU A 123 -7.23 -16.97 10.61
N LYS A 124 -6.89 -16.12 11.56
CA LYS A 124 -6.36 -16.57 12.86
C LYS A 124 -7.37 -17.50 13.56
N GLY A 125 -6.89 -18.69 13.93
CA GLY A 125 -7.72 -19.75 14.55
C GLY A 125 -8.47 -20.63 13.54
N THR A 126 -8.25 -20.43 12.24
CA THR A 126 -8.73 -21.33 11.18
C THR A 126 -7.58 -22.23 10.67
N ASP A 127 -7.91 -23.25 9.89
CA ASP A 127 -6.97 -24.11 9.16
C ASP A 127 -6.51 -23.51 7.83
N LYS A 128 -6.92 -22.27 7.52
CA LYS A 128 -6.68 -21.61 6.24
C LYS A 128 -5.41 -20.78 6.25
N ASN A 129 -4.77 -20.72 5.09
CA ASN A 129 -3.57 -19.91 4.84
C ASN A 129 -3.83 -18.89 3.73
N ILE A 130 -3.06 -17.80 3.75
CA ILE A 130 -3.03 -16.81 2.68
C ILE A 130 -1.82 -17.06 1.79
N ALA A 131 -2.04 -17.05 0.48
CA ALA A 131 -0.98 -17.01 -0.52
C ALA A 131 -1.10 -15.71 -1.31
N ILE A 132 0.00 -14.98 -1.45
CA ILE A 132 0.04 -13.70 -2.14
C ILE A 132 0.85 -13.86 -3.42
N LEU A 133 0.23 -13.58 -4.57
CA LEU A 133 0.93 -13.51 -5.84
C LEU A 133 1.62 -12.15 -5.94
N TYR A 134 2.93 -12.15 -6.06
CA TYR A 134 3.68 -10.92 -6.27
C TYR A 134 4.75 -11.09 -7.35
N ARG A 135 5.11 -9.99 -7.98
CA ARG A 135 6.22 -9.97 -8.92
C ARG A 135 7.53 -9.69 -8.18
N VAL A 136 8.49 -10.59 -8.30
CA VAL A 136 9.83 -10.40 -7.70
C VAL A 136 10.43 -9.06 -8.18
N PRO A 137 10.86 -8.18 -7.28
CA PRO A 137 11.48 -6.91 -7.65
C PRO A 137 12.70 -7.11 -8.55
N ARG A 138 12.82 -6.28 -9.60
CA ARG A 138 13.97 -6.34 -10.52
C ARG A 138 15.28 -5.93 -9.87
N LYS A 139 15.22 -5.01 -8.89
CA LYS A 139 16.39 -4.46 -8.20
C LYS A 139 16.77 -5.33 -7.01
N SER A 140 18.01 -5.74 -6.92
CA SER A 140 18.54 -6.68 -5.91
C SER A 140 18.32 -6.21 -4.46
N TYR A 141 18.46 -4.91 -4.20
CA TYR A 141 18.23 -4.36 -2.85
C TYR A 141 16.77 -4.45 -2.39
N LEU A 142 15.81 -4.39 -3.31
CA LEU A 142 14.39 -4.58 -2.99
C LEU A 142 14.05 -6.05 -2.72
N ARG A 143 14.77 -7.00 -3.35
CA ARG A 143 14.56 -8.43 -3.09
C ARG A 143 14.89 -8.81 -1.65
N LYS A 144 15.96 -8.22 -1.09
CA LYS A 144 16.34 -8.42 0.31
C LYS A 144 15.28 -7.92 1.29
N LEU A 145 14.59 -6.81 0.95
CA LEU A 145 13.52 -6.25 1.78
C LEU A 145 12.21 -7.06 1.73
N VAL A 146 11.91 -7.70 0.58
CA VAL A 146 10.64 -8.42 0.37
C VAL A 146 10.78 -9.92 0.64
N GLY A 147 11.97 -10.48 0.55
CA GLY A 147 12.22 -11.93 0.70
C GLY A 147 12.58 -12.40 2.11
N GLU A 148 12.73 -11.49 3.07
CA GLU A 148 13.05 -11.79 4.47
C GLU A 148 11.84 -11.57 5.40
N GLY A 149 10.63 -11.39 4.86
CA GLY A 149 9.39 -11.20 5.60
C GLY A 149 8.55 -12.45 5.75
#